data_c46804499a8c635330307571d69eebc1
#
_entry.id   c46804499a8c635330307571d69eebc1
#
_cell.length_a   1.000
_cell.length_b   1.000
_cell.length_c   1.000
_cell.angle_alpha   90.00
_cell.angle_beta   90.00
_cell.angle_gamma   90.00
#
_symmetry.space_group_name_H-M   'P 1'
#
loop_
_entity.id
_entity.type
_entity.pdbx_description
1 polymer ?
#
loop_
_entity_poly.entity_id
_entity_poly.type
_entity_poly.pdbx_seq_one_letter_code
_entity_poly.pdbx_strand_id
1 'polypeptide(L)'
;MSARVGSAARVLVSLLAIAVVAACGGGAQPDQQRSGSGGGFPVSVTGKFGTTTVPEKPVRVVAMSWTDADFALALGVTPVGIAKAPDSPNGLEPWTAAALGDAKPTQFSTVGSDPIEQVAGLAPDLILATKDYNLGQSYQQLSQIAPVVTYAGAPNTDSWQQALGNVAAALGLAEQGRKLTTDTEAQIAAQKVTHPELTGKTFSYVVAPTAAGVYTVNSDQDVSAQLLAGLGMRLSPKVLTLPTSGLPGRAQLSLENLSVLDADIILVAAASQQDLDAFAKNPVAESLGAVRRGAYVPFNYTTAVSIAFPSTLSLRWAMTQVVPKLSAAAKA
;
A
#
# COMPACT_ATOMS: atom_id res chain seq x y z
N MET A 1 -15.99 -76.41 -5.44
CA MET A 1 -16.32 -77.08 -6.73
C MET A 1 -15.70 -76.16 -7.80
N SER A 2 -14.62 -76.69 -8.31
CA SER A 2 -14.34 -77.06 -9.71
C SER A 2 -14.22 -75.88 -10.62
N ALA A 3 -13.20 -75.65 -11.24
CA ALA A 3 -12.06 -76.25 -11.89
C ALA A 3 -11.83 -75.41 -13.18
N ARG A 4 -10.61 -75.07 -13.39
CA ARG A 4 -9.58 -75.48 -14.39
C ARG A 4 -9.62 -74.72 -15.70
N VAL A 5 -8.53 -74.12 -16.04
CA VAL A 5 -7.39 -74.53 -16.88
C VAL A 5 -7.63 -74.13 -18.34
N GLY A 6 -6.78 -73.43 -19.01
CA GLY A 6 -5.44 -73.62 -19.50
C GLY A 6 -5.30 -72.83 -20.75
N SER A 7 -4.23 -72.48 -21.05
CA SER A 7 -3.02 -72.83 -21.81
C SER A 7 -2.81 -71.99 -23.05
N ALA A 8 -1.68 -71.39 -23.02
CA ALA A 8 -0.71 -71.08 -24.04
C ALA A 8 -0.91 -71.51 -25.50
N ALA A 9 -0.54 -70.62 -26.42
CA ALA A 9 0.24 -70.93 -27.62
C ALA A 9 0.94 -69.71 -28.23
N ARG A 10 2.21 -69.88 -28.43
CA ARG A 10 3.15 -69.01 -29.20
C ARG A 10 2.86 -69.16 -30.69
N VAL A 11 3.24 -68.15 -31.50
CA VAL A 11 3.93 -68.25 -32.82
C VAL A 11 4.03 -66.82 -33.37
N LEU A 12 5.18 -66.23 -33.42
CA LEU A 12 6.21 -66.06 -34.43
C LEU A 12 5.82 -65.26 -35.68
N VAL A 13 6.49 -64.09 -35.82
CA VAL A 13 7.20 -63.54 -37.02
C VAL A 13 6.38 -63.18 -38.26
N SER A 14 6.40 -61.90 -38.60
CA SER A 14 6.94 -61.44 -39.90
C SER A 14 7.12 -59.95 -39.96
N LEU A 15 8.34 -59.52 -40.29
CA LEU A 15 8.68 -58.19 -40.77
C LEU A 15 7.93 -57.83 -42.07
N LEU A 16 7.39 -56.63 -42.17
CA LEU A 16 7.32 -55.96 -43.46
C LEU A 16 7.50 -54.47 -43.27
N ALA A 17 8.59 -53.94 -43.76
CA ALA A 17 8.86 -52.52 -43.90
C ALA A 17 8.11 -51.99 -45.11
N ILE A 18 7.34 -50.93 -44.95
CA ILE A 18 6.92 -50.03 -46.06
C ILE A 18 7.08 -48.60 -45.58
N ALA A 19 7.94 -47.87 -46.27
CA ALA A 19 8.17 -46.45 -46.16
C ALA A 19 7.12 -45.65 -46.91
N VAL A 20 7.10 -44.32 -46.58
CA VAL A 20 6.58 -43.18 -47.36
C VAL A 20 5.14 -42.82 -47.12
N VAL A 21 4.81 -41.64 -46.59
CA VAL A 21 4.72 -40.38 -47.28
C VAL A 21 4.52 -39.23 -46.30
N ALA A 22 5.29 -38.18 -46.41
CA ALA A 22 5.10 -36.91 -45.74
C ALA A 22 3.75 -36.29 -46.14
N ALA A 23 2.94 -35.92 -45.15
CA ALA A 23 1.86 -34.95 -45.29
C ALA A 23 2.01 -33.89 -44.22
N CYS A 24 2.34 -32.68 -44.62
CA CYS A 24 2.28 -31.47 -43.84
C CYS A 24 0.84 -31.26 -43.32
N GLY A 25 0.68 -31.39 -42.01
CA GLY A 25 -0.50 -30.97 -41.30
C GLY A 25 -0.06 -30.09 -40.16
N GLY A 26 -0.10 -28.78 -40.36
CA GLY A 26 0.17 -27.78 -39.33
C GLY A 26 -0.88 -27.88 -38.22
N GLY A 27 -0.56 -28.58 -37.14
CA GLY A 27 -1.25 -28.49 -35.87
C GLY A 27 -0.69 -27.27 -35.14
N ALA A 28 -1.52 -26.22 -35.01
CA ALA A 28 -1.24 -25.13 -34.10
C ALA A 28 -1.16 -25.70 -32.69
N GLN A 29 0.05 -25.80 -32.14
CA GLN A 29 0.24 -25.98 -30.71
C GLN A 29 -0.25 -24.72 -30.01
N PRO A 30 -1.03 -24.82 -28.90
CA PRO A 30 -1.29 -23.66 -28.08
C PRO A 30 0.04 -23.16 -27.56
N ASP A 31 0.30 -21.87 -27.80
CA ASP A 31 1.45 -21.16 -27.27
C ASP A 31 1.52 -21.40 -25.76
N GLN A 32 2.45 -22.23 -25.35
CA GLN A 32 2.91 -22.23 -23.97
C GLN A 32 3.52 -20.86 -23.71
N GLN A 33 2.76 -20.03 -23.02
CA GLN A 33 3.22 -18.76 -22.45
C GLN A 33 4.55 -19.04 -21.71
N ARG A 34 5.64 -18.72 -22.37
CA ARG A 34 6.95 -18.64 -21.71
C ARG A 34 6.83 -17.50 -20.69
N SER A 35 6.70 -17.89 -19.43
CA SER A 35 6.99 -17.00 -18.31
C SER A 35 8.47 -16.64 -18.37
N GLY A 36 8.77 -15.63 -19.16
CA GLY A 36 10.12 -15.06 -19.26
C GLY A 36 10.41 -14.27 -17.98
N SER A 37 11.28 -14.77 -17.15
CA SER A 37 11.93 -14.04 -16.07
C SER A 37 12.97 -13.05 -16.66
N GLY A 38 12.46 -11.97 -17.22
CA GLY A 38 13.30 -10.88 -17.71
C GLY A 38 12.37 -9.80 -18.26
N GLY A 39 12.43 -8.58 -17.71
CA GLY A 39 11.53 -7.45 -17.91
C GLY A 39 11.29 -7.00 -19.36
N GLY A 40 10.73 -7.87 -20.18
CA GLY A 40 10.31 -7.58 -21.54
C GLY A 40 8.86 -7.09 -21.61
N PHE A 41 8.62 -6.07 -22.43
CA PHE A 41 7.28 -5.61 -22.77
C PHE A 41 6.71 -6.42 -23.95
N PRO A 42 5.39 -6.54 -24.07
CA PRO A 42 4.34 -5.93 -23.23
C PRO A 42 4.22 -6.59 -21.85
N VAL A 43 3.79 -5.81 -20.85
CA VAL A 43 3.44 -6.31 -19.52
C VAL A 43 1.96 -6.07 -19.23
N SER A 44 1.34 -6.93 -18.43
CA SER A 44 -0.06 -6.82 -18.06
C SER A 44 -0.23 -6.77 -16.55
N VAL A 45 -1.04 -5.84 -16.06
CA VAL A 45 -1.36 -5.65 -14.64
C VAL A 45 -2.87 -5.70 -14.48
N THR A 46 -3.37 -6.56 -13.60
CA THR A 46 -4.80 -6.69 -13.31
C THR A 46 -5.19 -5.84 -12.12
N GLY A 47 -6.24 -5.05 -12.25
CA GLY A 47 -6.80 -4.22 -11.20
C GLY A 47 -8.33 -4.19 -11.22
N LYS A 48 -8.92 -3.25 -10.50
CA LYS A 48 -10.37 -3.09 -10.31
C LYS A 48 -11.16 -2.99 -11.62
N PHE A 49 -10.60 -2.32 -12.62
CA PHE A 49 -11.28 -2.02 -13.89
C PHE A 49 -10.87 -2.97 -15.02
N GLY A 50 -10.22 -4.08 -14.70
CA GLY A 50 -9.77 -5.09 -15.66
C GLY A 50 -8.25 -5.17 -15.77
N THR A 51 -7.76 -5.74 -16.86
CA THR A 51 -6.34 -5.90 -17.14
C THR A 51 -5.84 -4.77 -18.01
N THR A 52 -4.85 -4.05 -17.51
CA THR A 52 -4.13 -3.00 -18.26
C THR A 52 -2.89 -3.61 -18.89
N THR A 53 -2.74 -3.46 -20.20
CA THR A 53 -1.55 -3.85 -20.94
C THR A 53 -0.71 -2.62 -21.21
N VAL A 54 0.56 -2.65 -20.77
CA VAL A 54 1.57 -1.63 -21.07
C VAL A 54 2.43 -2.18 -22.21
N PRO A 55 2.34 -1.60 -23.41
CA PRO A 55 2.93 -2.20 -24.63
C PRO A 55 4.45 -2.08 -24.68
N GLU A 56 5.01 -0.99 -24.15
CA GLU A 56 6.42 -0.63 -24.20
C GLU A 56 6.87 -0.07 -22.85
N LYS A 57 8.19 0.02 -22.64
CA LYS A 57 8.76 0.61 -21.43
C LYS A 57 8.34 2.07 -21.29
N PRO A 58 7.62 2.44 -20.22
CA PRO A 58 7.15 3.81 -20.04
C PRO A 58 8.30 4.79 -19.84
N VAL A 59 8.16 5.98 -20.43
CA VAL A 59 9.11 7.10 -20.30
C VAL A 59 8.42 8.38 -19.79
N ARG A 60 7.08 8.46 -19.90
CA ARG A 60 6.28 9.61 -19.47
C ARG A 60 5.18 9.19 -18.50
N VAL A 61 5.61 8.93 -17.27
CA VAL A 61 4.74 8.44 -16.21
C VAL A 61 4.04 9.61 -15.51
N VAL A 62 2.73 9.51 -15.30
CA VAL A 62 1.96 10.40 -14.44
C VAL A 62 1.45 9.63 -13.23
N ALA A 63 1.61 10.20 -12.02
CA ALA A 63 1.14 9.63 -10.75
C ALA A 63 -0.07 10.41 -10.23
N MET A 64 -1.23 9.76 -10.13
CA MET A 64 -2.51 10.36 -9.72
C MET A 64 -2.64 10.53 -8.20
N SER A 65 -1.70 9.97 -7.43
CA SER A 65 -1.57 10.23 -6.00
C SER A 65 -0.11 10.47 -5.63
N TRP A 66 0.14 11.16 -4.51
CA TRP A 66 1.49 11.33 -3.97
C TRP A 66 2.13 9.98 -3.60
N THR A 67 1.32 8.99 -3.19
CA THR A 67 1.80 7.64 -2.87
C THR A 67 2.24 6.88 -4.14
N ASP A 68 1.52 7.05 -5.26
CA ASP A 68 1.94 6.49 -6.55
C ASP A 68 3.26 7.13 -7.02
N ALA A 69 3.42 8.45 -6.79
CA ALA A 69 4.70 9.13 -7.05
C ALA A 69 5.84 8.54 -6.21
N ASP A 70 5.60 8.28 -4.92
CA ASP A 70 6.57 7.65 -4.03
C ASP A 70 7.02 6.28 -4.53
N PHE A 71 6.09 5.44 -5.02
CA PHE A 71 6.43 4.13 -5.58
C PHE A 71 7.30 4.25 -6.83
N ALA A 72 6.93 5.14 -7.76
CA ALA A 72 7.72 5.38 -8.96
C ALA A 72 9.14 5.88 -8.62
N LEU A 73 9.25 6.88 -7.73
CA LEU A 73 10.52 7.44 -7.28
C LEU A 73 11.40 6.40 -6.58
N ALA A 74 10.82 5.56 -5.72
CA ALA A 74 11.55 4.49 -5.03
C ALA A 74 12.09 3.44 -6.01
N LEU A 75 11.44 3.27 -7.16
CA LEU A 75 11.89 2.42 -8.26
C LEU A 75 12.85 3.14 -9.23
N GLY A 76 13.24 4.38 -8.94
CA GLY A 76 14.17 5.18 -9.76
C GLY A 76 13.52 5.81 -10.99
N VAL A 77 12.19 5.88 -11.05
CA VAL A 77 11.45 6.52 -12.13
C VAL A 77 10.89 7.85 -11.64
N THR A 78 11.30 8.95 -12.26
CA THR A 78 10.76 10.29 -11.97
C THR A 78 9.54 10.54 -12.86
N PRO A 79 8.31 10.68 -12.29
CA PRO A 79 7.14 11.00 -13.08
C PRO A 79 7.25 12.39 -13.72
N VAL A 80 6.63 12.60 -14.89
CA VAL A 80 6.51 13.92 -15.53
C VAL A 80 5.43 14.78 -14.86
N GLY A 81 4.46 14.13 -14.20
CA GLY A 81 3.41 14.78 -13.44
C GLY A 81 3.06 14.01 -12.18
N ILE A 82 2.79 14.72 -11.08
CA ILE A 82 2.44 14.15 -9.78
C ILE A 82 1.28 14.89 -9.13
N ALA A 83 0.39 14.15 -8.50
CA ALA A 83 -0.63 14.75 -7.65
C ALA A 83 0.00 15.33 -6.38
N LYS A 84 -0.46 16.52 -6.00
CA LYS A 84 -0.06 17.18 -4.76
C LYS A 84 -0.54 16.38 -3.54
N ALA A 85 0.29 16.31 -2.51
CA ALA A 85 -0.16 15.98 -1.17
C ALA A 85 -0.91 17.20 -0.58
N PRO A 86 -2.23 17.08 -0.26
CA PRO A 86 -3.10 18.24 -0.06
C PRO A 86 -2.59 19.21 1.00
N ASP A 87 -2.29 18.76 2.18
CA ASP A 87 -1.96 19.65 3.31
C ASP A 87 -0.45 19.75 3.58
N SER A 88 0.36 19.33 2.59
CA SER A 88 1.82 19.38 2.70
C SER A 88 2.40 20.67 2.12
N PRO A 89 3.47 21.20 2.72
CA PRO A 89 4.17 22.37 2.18
C PRO A 89 4.57 22.13 0.71
N ASN A 90 4.26 23.09 -0.16
CA ASN A 90 4.54 23.01 -1.60
C ASN A 90 3.91 21.80 -2.31
N GLY A 91 2.93 21.13 -1.69
CA GLY A 91 2.26 19.97 -2.26
C GLY A 91 3.11 18.68 -2.26
N LEU A 92 4.18 18.63 -1.48
CA LEU A 92 5.10 17.50 -1.40
C LEU A 92 5.30 17.08 0.05
N GLU A 93 5.26 15.78 0.29
CA GLU A 93 5.72 15.22 1.55
C GLU A 93 7.26 15.28 1.64
N PRO A 94 7.86 15.37 2.84
CA PRO A 94 9.31 15.51 2.99
C PRO A 94 10.11 14.40 2.31
N TRP A 95 9.63 13.16 2.37
CA TRP A 95 10.28 12.01 1.74
C TRP A 95 10.17 12.05 0.22
N THR A 96 9.03 12.52 -0.32
CA THR A 96 8.82 12.71 -1.76
C THR A 96 9.74 13.81 -2.28
N ALA A 97 9.81 14.94 -1.58
CA ALA A 97 10.72 16.05 -1.92
C ALA A 97 12.19 15.61 -1.91
N ALA A 98 12.61 14.85 -0.88
CA ALA A 98 13.96 14.31 -0.80
C ALA A 98 14.28 13.35 -1.95
N ALA A 99 13.32 12.50 -2.35
CA ALA A 99 13.51 11.55 -3.45
C ALA A 99 13.53 12.24 -4.82
N LEU A 100 12.81 13.34 -4.99
CA LEU A 100 12.82 14.16 -6.21
C LEU A 100 14.17 14.87 -6.43
N GLY A 101 14.85 15.29 -5.34
CA GLY A 101 16.04 16.11 -5.45
C GLY A 101 15.76 17.39 -6.25
N ASP A 102 16.50 17.59 -7.36
CA ASP A 102 16.34 18.76 -8.24
C ASP A 102 15.25 18.60 -9.31
N ALA A 103 14.63 17.42 -9.42
CA ALA A 103 13.57 17.16 -10.38
C ALA A 103 12.32 17.98 -10.05
N LYS A 104 11.68 18.54 -11.08
CA LYS A 104 10.50 19.42 -10.94
C LYS A 104 9.37 18.93 -11.84
N PRO A 105 8.73 17.81 -11.50
CA PRO A 105 7.55 17.36 -12.23
C PRO A 105 6.43 18.38 -12.15
N THR A 106 5.54 18.38 -13.14
CA THR A 106 4.32 19.20 -13.06
C THR A 106 3.46 18.70 -11.91
N GLN A 107 3.08 19.60 -11.01
CA GLN A 107 2.19 19.28 -9.90
C GLN A 107 0.75 19.70 -10.20
N PHE A 108 -0.20 18.82 -9.88
CA PHE A 108 -1.64 19.10 -10.03
C PHE A 108 -2.41 18.63 -8.79
N SER A 109 -3.64 19.14 -8.61
CA SER A 109 -4.51 18.73 -7.50
C SER A 109 -5.49 17.66 -7.99
N THR A 110 -5.71 16.65 -7.17
CA THR A 110 -6.78 15.66 -7.32
C THR A 110 -7.87 15.82 -6.25
N VAL A 111 -7.85 16.94 -5.50
CA VAL A 111 -8.88 17.23 -4.49
C VAL A 111 -10.21 17.50 -5.19
N GLY A 112 -11.21 16.70 -4.89
CA GLY A 112 -12.56 16.78 -5.43
C GLY A 112 -12.75 16.11 -6.79
N SER A 113 -11.80 16.20 -7.72
CA SER A 113 -11.84 15.54 -9.03
C SER A 113 -10.47 15.44 -9.67
N ASP A 114 -10.31 14.54 -10.64
CA ASP A 114 -9.07 14.41 -11.39
C ASP A 114 -8.99 15.44 -12.52
N PRO A 115 -7.84 16.08 -12.71
CA PRO A 115 -7.64 17.14 -13.72
C PRO A 115 -7.29 16.53 -15.09
N ILE A 116 -8.28 15.96 -15.76
CA ILE A 116 -8.12 15.18 -17.00
C ILE A 116 -7.33 15.93 -18.09
N GLU A 117 -7.65 17.20 -18.31
CA GLU A 117 -6.99 18.03 -19.34
C GLU A 117 -5.52 18.30 -19.00
N GLN A 118 -5.20 18.49 -17.70
CA GLN A 118 -3.81 18.66 -17.26
C GLN A 118 -3.01 17.37 -17.46
N VAL A 119 -3.61 16.21 -17.12
CA VAL A 119 -2.98 14.91 -17.34
C VAL A 119 -2.76 14.66 -18.83
N ALA A 120 -3.77 14.91 -19.67
CA ALA A 120 -3.64 14.77 -21.12
C ALA A 120 -2.57 15.69 -21.72
N GLY A 121 -2.47 16.93 -21.22
CA GLY A 121 -1.44 17.90 -21.63
C GLY A 121 -0.02 17.46 -21.34
N LEU A 122 0.18 16.52 -20.40
CA LEU A 122 1.49 15.92 -20.09
C LEU A 122 1.86 14.80 -21.07
N ALA A 123 0.95 14.38 -21.97
CA ALA A 123 1.12 13.30 -22.93
C ALA A 123 1.78 12.04 -22.33
N PRO A 124 1.17 11.46 -21.28
CA PRO A 124 1.73 10.28 -20.61
C PRO A 124 1.64 9.03 -21.50
N ASP A 125 2.56 8.11 -21.30
CA ASP A 125 2.51 6.74 -21.82
C ASP A 125 2.11 5.71 -20.74
N LEU A 126 2.06 6.15 -19.47
CA LEU A 126 1.55 5.37 -18.33
C LEU A 126 0.96 6.31 -17.27
N ILE A 127 -0.20 5.93 -16.72
CA ILE A 127 -0.84 6.59 -15.59
C ILE A 127 -0.88 5.62 -14.41
N LEU A 128 -0.34 6.04 -13.27
CA LEU A 128 -0.37 5.29 -12.01
C LEU A 128 -1.50 5.86 -11.13
N ALA A 129 -2.46 5.02 -10.79
CA ALA A 129 -3.66 5.39 -10.04
C ALA A 129 -4.04 4.31 -9.00
N THR A 130 -3.01 3.66 -8.37
CA THR A 130 -3.23 2.60 -7.37
C THR A 130 -3.74 3.15 -6.04
N LYS A 131 -3.64 4.46 -5.82
CA LYS A 131 -4.06 5.16 -4.61
C LYS A 131 -4.92 6.40 -4.92
N ASP A 132 -5.52 6.44 -6.09
CA ASP A 132 -6.41 7.51 -6.50
C ASP A 132 -7.85 7.27 -6.04
N TYR A 133 -8.38 8.20 -5.24
CA TYR A 133 -9.73 8.13 -4.67
C TYR A 133 -10.84 8.52 -5.65
N ASN A 134 -10.52 9.26 -6.71
CA ASN A 134 -11.48 9.69 -7.72
C ASN A 134 -11.59 8.73 -8.91
N LEU A 135 -10.69 7.73 -8.99
CA LEU A 135 -10.54 6.86 -10.16
C LEU A 135 -11.85 6.21 -10.61
N GLY A 136 -12.77 5.91 -9.68
CA GLY A 136 -14.08 5.36 -10.04
C GLY A 136 -14.90 6.24 -10.99
N GLN A 137 -14.66 7.55 -10.97
CA GLN A 137 -15.35 8.54 -11.81
C GLN A 137 -14.54 8.91 -13.06
N SER A 138 -13.21 8.84 -12.98
CA SER A 138 -12.28 9.33 -14.01
C SER A 138 -11.66 8.25 -14.87
N TYR A 139 -11.76 6.96 -14.49
CA TYR A 139 -11.07 5.86 -15.16
C TYR A 139 -11.30 5.81 -16.68
N GLN A 140 -12.55 5.99 -17.12
CA GLN A 140 -12.87 5.95 -18.55
C GLN A 140 -12.15 7.06 -19.33
N GLN A 141 -12.04 8.25 -18.77
CA GLN A 141 -11.37 9.39 -19.39
C GLN A 141 -9.85 9.20 -19.37
N LEU A 142 -9.29 8.80 -18.24
CA LEU A 142 -7.84 8.53 -18.11
C LEU A 142 -7.39 7.40 -19.03
N SER A 143 -8.19 6.34 -19.18
CA SER A 143 -7.87 5.20 -20.06
C SER A 143 -7.88 5.52 -21.54
N GLN A 144 -8.49 6.64 -21.95
CA GLN A 144 -8.41 7.15 -23.33
C GLN A 144 -7.09 7.91 -23.59
N ILE A 145 -6.40 8.33 -22.54
CA ILE A 145 -5.12 9.06 -22.65
C ILE A 145 -3.94 8.08 -22.70
N ALA A 146 -3.87 7.15 -21.74
CA ALA A 146 -2.79 6.16 -21.63
C ALA A 146 -3.25 4.93 -20.82
N PRO A 147 -2.49 3.82 -20.82
CA PRO A 147 -2.70 2.70 -19.92
C PRO A 147 -2.74 3.17 -18.46
N VAL A 148 -3.75 2.73 -17.67
CA VAL A 148 -3.95 3.12 -16.28
C VAL A 148 -3.74 1.92 -15.36
N VAL A 149 -2.76 2.00 -14.47
CA VAL A 149 -2.53 1.01 -13.40
C VAL A 149 -3.39 1.36 -12.21
N THR A 150 -4.29 0.46 -11.82
CA THR A 150 -5.32 0.73 -10.82
C THR A 150 -5.12 -0.09 -9.55
N TYR A 151 -5.79 0.27 -8.47
CA TYR A 151 -5.95 -0.60 -7.31
C TYR A 151 -6.74 -1.88 -7.68
N ALA A 152 -6.60 -2.95 -6.89
CA ALA A 152 -7.36 -4.18 -7.11
C ALA A 152 -8.72 -4.14 -6.38
N GLY A 153 -8.76 -3.70 -5.14
CA GLY A 153 -9.96 -3.55 -4.33
C GLY A 153 -10.46 -2.11 -4.26
N ALA A 154 -9.73 -1.28 -3.51
CA ALA A 154 -9.98 0.15 -3.34
C ALA A 154 -8.68 0.87 -2.94
N PRO A 155 -8.60 2.20 -3.11
CA PRO A 155 -7.37 2.97 -2.85
C PRO A 155 -6.80 2.80 -1.44
N ASN A 156 -7.66 2.61 -0.45
CA ASN A 156 -7.30 2.51 0.96
C ASN A 156 -7.33 1.07 1.53
N THR A 157 -7.65 0.06 0.71
CA THR A 157 -7.71 -1.34 1.15
C THR A 157 -6.55 -2.18 0.63
N ASP A 158 -6.03 -1.85 -0.54
CA ASP A 158 -4.85 -2.53 -1.08
C ASP A 158 -3.63 -2.19 -0.23
N SER A 159 -2.85 -3.21 0.11
CA SER A 159 -1.60 -3.01 0.85
C SER A 159 -0.60 -2.19 0.02
N TRP A 160 0.37 -1.56 0.68
CA TRP A 160 1.46 -0.86 -0.02
C TRP A 160 2.31 -1.82 -0.84
N GLN A 161 2.47 -3.08 -0.40
CA GLN A 161 3.18 -4.12 -1.14
C GLN A 161 2.48 -4.44 -2.46
N GLN A 162 1.15 -4.57 -2.42
CA GLN A 162 0.35 -4.84 -3.62
C GLN A 162 0.41 -3.67 -4.60
N ALA A 163 0.25 -2.43 -4.12
CA ALA A 163 0.34 -1.24 -4.94
C ALA A 163 1.74 -1.08 -5.57
N LEU A 164 2.81 -1.22 -4.76
CA LEU A 164 4.19 -1.22 -5.27
C LEU A 164 4.42 -2.32 -6.31
N GLY A 165 3.90 -3.53 -6.07
CA GLY A 165 4.01 -4.67 -7.00
C GLY A 165 3.38 -4.36 -8.36
N ASN A 166 2.19 -3.76 -8.37
CA ASN A 166 1.48 -3.35 -9.58
C ASN A 166 2.24 -2.24 -10.33
N VAL A 167 2.71 -1.22 -9.61
CA VAL A 167 3.52 -0.14 -10.18
C VAL A 167 4.83 -0.69 -10.77
N ALA A 168 5.54 -1.54 -10.03
CA ALA A 168 6.79 -2.14 -10.48
C ALA A 168 6.60 -3.03 -11.70
N ALA A 169 5.53 -3.82 -11.74
CA ALA A 169 5.20 -4.64 -12.91
C ALA A 169 4.96 -3.78 -14.14
N ALA A 170 4.14 -2.73 -14.02
CA ALA A 170 3.85 -1.81 -15.13
C ALA A 170 5.09 -1.07 -15.66
N LEU A 171 6.04 -0.77 -14.79
CA LEU A 171 7.31 -0.15 -15.15
C LEU A 171 8.36 -1.15 -15.70
N GLY A 172 8.05 -2.46 -15.74
CA GLY A 172 8.99 -3.51 -16.12
C GLY A 172 10.10 -3.77 -15.07
N LEU A 173 9.84 -3.37 -13.82
CA LEU A 173 10.77 -3.40 -12.68
C LEU A 173 10.30 -4.37 -11.58
N ALA A 174 9.56 -5.42 -11.93
CA ALA A 174 8.94 -6.34 -10.97
C ALA A 174 9.95 -6.95 -9.97
N GLU A 175 11.15 -7.32 -10.42
CA GLU A 175 12.22 -7.85 -9.54
C GLU A 175 12.69 -6.79 -8.52
N GLN A 176 12.91 -5.57 -9.00
CA GLN A 176 13.29 -4.44 -8.15
C GLN A 176 12.18 -4.11 -7.14
N GLY A 177 10.91 -4.19 -7.56
CA GLY A 177 9.76 -4.02 -6.67
C GLY A 177 9.74 -5.06 -5.55
N ARG A 178 9.95 -6.35 -5.87
CA ARG A 178 10.02 -7.42 -4.86
C ARG A 178 11.16 -7.19 -3.87
N LYS A 179 12.35 -6.84 -4.38
CA LYS A 179 13.51 -6.51 -3.52
C LYS A 179 13.20 -5.34 -2.60
N LEU A 180 12.60 -4.28 -3.12
CA LEU A 180 12.25 -3.08 -2.35
C LEU A 180 11.20 -3.39 -1.25
N THR A 181 10.24 -4.27 -1.53
CA THR A 181 9.29 -4.78 -0.54
C THR A 181 10.02 -5.51 0.58
N THR A 182 10.84 -6.50 0.24
CA THR A 182 11.60 -7.30 1.22
C THR A 182 12.52 -6.42 2.07
N ASP A 183 13.24 -5.48 1.46
CA ASP A 183 14.15 -4.56 2.16
C ASP A 183 13.37 -3.66 3.15
N THR A 184 12.19 -3.18 2.75
CA THR A 184 11.35 -2.32 3.60
C THR A 184 10.77 -3.11 4.78
N GLU A 185 10.28 -4.31 4.54
CA GLU A 185 9.79 -5.21 5.60
C GLU A 185 10.90 -5.59 6.58
N ALA A 186 12.10 -5.87 6.08
CA ALA A 186 13.26 -6.16 6.91
C ALA A 186 13.66 -4.95 7.78
N GLN A 187 13.56 -3.73 7.26
CA GLN A 187 13.80 -2.52 8.03
C GLN A 187 12.79 -2.33 9.17
N ILE A 188 11.50 -2.60 8.91
CA ILE A 188 10.46 -2.56 9.95
C ILE A 188 10.73 -3.64 11.01
N ALA A 189 11.02 -4.86 10.59
CA ALA A 189 11.33 -5.96 11.51
C ALA A 189 12.57 -5.69 12.36
N ALA A 190 13.58 -5.02 11.81
CA ALA A 190 14.78 -4.61 12.56
C ALA A 190 14.45 -3.63 13.69
N GLN A 191 13.44 -2.75 13.51
CA GLN A 191 13.02 -1.84 14.59
C GLN A 191 12.48 -2.61 15.80
N LYS A 192 11.74 -3.70 15.58
CA LYS A 192 11.25 -4.55 16.67
C LYS A 192 12.39 -5.17 17.47
N VAL A 193 13.49 -5.53 16.82
CA VAL A 193 14.69 -6.08 17.50
C VAL A 193 15.43 -4.98 18.25
N THR A 194 15.56 -3.80 17.67
CA THR A 194 16.27 -2.65 18.25
C THR A 194 15.48 -2.04 19.42
N HIS A 195 14.14 -2.14 19.39
CA HIS A 195 13.22 -1.55 20.36
C HIS A 195 12.35 -2.62 21.04
N PRO A 196 12.95 -3.57 21.80
CA PRO A 196 12.20 -4.66 22.44
C PRO A 196 11.17 -4.17 23.46
N GLU A 197 11.34 -2.94 24.00
CA GLU A 197 10.39 -2.29 24.90
C GLU A 197 9.00 -2.06 24.28
N LEU A 198 8.89 -2.06 22.95
CA LEU A 198 7.62 -1.96 22.24
C LEU A 198 6.85 -3.29 22.21
N THR A 199 7.56 -4.41 22.37
CA THR A 199 6.98 -5.73 22.22
C THR A 199 5.90 -6.00 23.28
N GLY A 200 4.69 -6.29 22.80
CA GLY A 200 3.54 -6.58 23.64
C GLY A 200 2.82 -5.35 24.22
N LYS A 201 3.37 -4.13 24.06
CA LYS A 201 2.67 -2.90 24.46
C LYS A 201 1.37 -2.73 23.68
N THR A 202 0.33 -2.37 24.39
CA THR A 202 -0.95 -2.01 23.77
C THR A 202 -0.96 -0.54 23.37
N PHE A 203 -1.66 -0.21 22.28
CA PHE A 203 -1.83 1.18 21.87
C PHE A 203 -3.27 1.49 21.50
N SER A 204 -3.67 2.75 21.63
CA SER A 204 -4.84 3.35 21.01
C SER A 204 -4.38 4.44 20.07
N TYR A 205 -5.00 4.53 18.89
CA TYR A 205 -4.64 5.53 17.90
C TYR A 205 -5.83 6.41 17.57
N VAL A 206 -5.78 7.63 18.08
CA VAL A 206 -6.77 8.68 17.87
C VAL A 206 -6.41 9.47 16.62
N VAL A 207 -7.40 9.72 15.79
CA VAL A 207 -7.26 10.52 14.56
C VAL A 207 -8.33 11.62 14.54
N ALA A 208 -7.98 12.75 13.94
CA ALA A 208 -8.86 13.89 13.74
C ALA A 208 -9.68 14.29 15.01
N PRO A 209 -9.03 14.59 16.16
CA PRO A 209 -9.72 15.12 17.32
C PRO A 209 -10.35 16.47 16.97
N THR A 210 -11.62 16.64 17.35
CA THR A 210 -12.38 17.87 17.14
C THR A 210 -13.16 18.21 18.43
N ALA A 211 -13.77 19.38 18.46
CA ALA A 211 -14.66 19.75 19.57
C ALA A 211 -15.90 18.82 19.71
N ALA A 212 -16.30 18.15 18.62
CA ALA A 212 -17.42 17.21 18.61
C ALA A 212 -17.06 15.79 19.06
N GLY A 213 -15.76 15.47 19.15
CA GLY A 213 -15.28 14.13 19.50
C GLY A 213 -14.04 13.74 18.73
N VAL A 214 -13.73 12.45 18.78
CA VAL A 214 -12.55 11.88 18.13
C VAL A 214 -12.92 10.65 17.33
N TYR A 215 -12.13 10.34 16.33
CA TYR A 215 -12.08 9.00 15.75
C TYR A 215 -10.93 8.21 16.35
N THR A 216 -11.12 6.91 16.51
CA THR A 216 -10.03 5.99 16.89
C THR A 216 -10.00 4.81 15.94
N VAL A 217 -8.80 4.32 15.66
CA VAL A 217 -8.62 3.05 14.95
C VAL A 217 -9.24 1.95 15.80
N ASN A 218 -10.16 1.16 15.21
CA ASN A 218 -10.84 0.05 15.87
C ASN A 218 -10.76 -1.27 15.08
N SER A 219 -9.77 -1.39 14.20
CA SER A 219 -9.52 -2.60 13.41
C SER A 219 -8.03 -2.88 13.35
N ASP A 220 -7.63 -4.12 13.59
CA ASP A 220 -6.25 -4.60 13.39
C ASP A 220 -5.89 -4.76 11.90
N GLN A 221 -6.88 -4.66 11.01
CA GLN A 221 -6.69 -4.61 9.56
C GLN A 221 -6.37 -3.21 9.05
N ASP A 222 -6.45 -2.19 9.90
CA ASP A 222 -6.03 -0.84 9.55
C ASP A 222 -4.53 -0.78 9.23
N VAL A 223 -4.16 -0.08 8.16
CA VAL A 223 -2.75 -0.03 7.69
C VAL A 223 -1.78 0.51 8.75
N SER A 224 -2.22 1.51 9.55
CA SER A 224 -1.41 2.05 10.65
C SER A 224 -1.30 1.03 11.80
N ALA A 225 -2.38 0.32 12.10
CA ALA A 225 -2.36 -0.73 13.12
C ALA A 225 -1.45 -1.89 12.73
N GLN A 226 -1.47 -2.31 11.46
CA GLN A 226 -0.56 -3.34 10.94
C GLN A 226 0.91 -2.91 11.00
N LEU A 227 1.22 -1.65 10.66
CA LEU A 227 2.58 -1.12 10.80
C LEU A 227 3.06 -1.17 12.25
N LEU A 228 2.24 -0.70 13.20
CA LEU A 228 2.57 -0.73 14.62
C LEU A 228 2.68 -2.17 15.17
N ALA A 229 1.86 -3.09 14.64
CA ALA A 229 2.00 -4.52 14.94
C ALA A 229 3.33 -5.09 14.42
N GLY A 230 3.82 -4.63 13.27
CA GLY A 230 5.16 -4.96 12.76
C GLY A 230 6.29 -4.54 13.72
N LEU A 231 6.08 -3.50 14.52
CA LEU A 231 6.99 -3.07 15.60
C LEU A 231 6.83 -3.90 16.90
N GLY A 232 5.90 -4.86 16.93
CA GLY A 232 5.64 -5.71 18.09
C GLY A 232 4.55 -5.20 19.04
N MET A 233 3.90 -4.09 18.72
CA MET A 233 2.79 -3.52 19.50
C MET A 233 1.47 -4.21 19.17
N ARG A 234 0.42 -3.96 19.97
CA ARG A 234 -0.92 -4.50 19.75
C ARG A 234 -1.97 -3.40 19.91
N LEU A 235 -2.93 -3.35 18.98
CA LEU A 235 -4.08 -2.46 19.16
C LEU A 235 -4.84 -2.83 20.44
N SER A 236 -5.24 -1.84 21.23
CA SER A 236 -5.94 -2.05 22.50
C SER A 236 -7.19 -2.90 22.31
N PRO A 237 -7.39 -3.98 23.08
CA PRO A 237 -8.61 -4.76 23.01
C PRO A 237 -9.88 -3.94 23.26
N LYS A 238 -9.77 -2.85 24.04
CA LYS A 238 -10.91 -1.96 24.34
C LYS A 238 -11.44 -1.27 23.08
N VAL A 239 -10.55 -0.79 22.21
CA VAL A 239 -10.97 -0.10 20.96
C VAL A 239 -11.50 -1.09 19.91
N LEU A 240 -11.03 -2.34 19.91
CA LEU A 240 -11.51 -3.39 19.01
C LEU A 240 -13.00 -3.74 19.25
N THR A 241 -13.54 -3.50 20.44
CA THR A 241 -14.95 -3.77 20.76
C THR A 241 -15.89 -2.63 20.38
N LEU A 242 -15.36 -1.50 19.96
CA LEU A 242 -16.17 -0.33 19.60
C LEU A 242 -16.89 -0.55 18.25
N PRO A 243 -18.13 -0.04 18.12
CA PRO A 243 -18.82 -0.09 16.85
C PRO A 243 -18.09 0.76 15.80
N THR A 244 -17.96 0.24 14.59
CA THR A 244 -17.43 1.01 13.48
C THR A 244 -18.39 2.13 13.10
N SER A 245 -17.86 3.34 12.94
CA SER A 245 -18.58 4.51 12.45
C SER A 245 -18.85 4.40 10.92
N GLY A 246 -19.34 5.48 10.30
CA GLY A 246 -19.44 5.56 8.84
C GLY A 246 -18.10 5.46 8.10
N LEU A 247 -16.96 5.51 8.81
CA LEU A 247 -15.61 5.32 8.25
C LEU A 247 -15.12 3.90 8.59
N PRO A 248 -14.83 3.05 7.62
CA PRO A 248 -14.30 1.70 7.85
C PRO A 248 -13.05 1.70 8.74
N GLY A 249 -13.02 0.80 9.72
CA GLY A 249 -11.89 0.68 10.66
C GLY A 249 -11.76 1.85 11.64
N ARG A 250 -12.80 2.67 11.78
CA ARG A 250 -12.83 3.81 12.72
C ARG A 250 -14.08 3.76 13.59
N ALA A 251 -13.89 3.89 14.89
CA ALA A 251 -14.96 4.20 15.83
C ALA A 251 -14.98 5.70 16.13
N GLN A 252 -16.16 6.25 16.33
CA GLN A 252 -16.35 7.64 16.78
C GLN A 252 -16.64 7.67 18.26
N LEU A 253 -15.98 8.54 18.99
CA LEU A 253 -16.15 8.73 20.44
C LEU A 253 -16.44 10.19 20.75
N SER A 254 -17.37 10.43 21.68
CA SER A 254 -17.49 11.74 22.31
C SER A 254 -16.34 11.99 23.28
N LEU A 255 -16.07 13.24 23.59
CA LEU A 255 -14.99 13.63 24.50
C LEU A 255 -15.20 13.13 25.93
N GLU A 256 -16.43 12.73 26.31
CA GLU A 256 -16.76 12.15 27.60
C GLU A 256 -16.39 10.65 27.70
N ASN A 257 -16.27 9.98 26.57
CA ASN A 257 -16.02 8.53 26.47
C ASN A 257 -14.56 8.18 26.17
N LEU A 258 -13.62 9.11 26.33
CA LEU A 258 -12.20 8.89 26.02
C LEU A 258 -11.52 7.85 26.93
N SER A 259 -12.13 7.48 28.06
CA SER A 259 -11.57 6.47 28.99
C SER A 259 -11.31 5.11 28.32
N VAL A 260 -12.05 4.77 27.27
CA VAL A 260 -11.85 3.53 26.50
C VAL A 260 -10.50 3.50 25.76
N LEU A 261 -9.93 4.68 25.50
CA LEU A 261 -8.63 4.84 24.80
C LEU A 261 -7.44 4.49 25.67
N ASP A 262 -7.63 4.31 27.02
CA ASP A 262 -6.50 4.04 27.91
C ASP A 262 -5.82 2.70 27.58
N ALA A 263 -4.56 2.78 27.22
CA ALA A 263 -3.69 1.69 26.80
C ALA A 263 -2.28 1.93 27.36
N ASP A 264 -1.29 1.11 26.99
CA ASP A 264 0.10 1.39 27.37
C ASP A 264 0.61 2.69 26.71
N ILE A 265 0.21 2.93 25.45
CA ILE A 265 0.60 4.12 24.69
C ILE A 265 -0.65 4.68 23.98
N ILE A 266 -0.82 5.99 24.01
CA ILE A 266 -1.86 6.68 23.24
C ILE A 266 -1.19 7.54 22.16
N LEU A 267 -1.50 7.23 20.90
CA LEU A 267 -1.10 8.03 19.75
C LEU A 267 -2.25 8.96 19.37
N VAL A 268 -1.95 10.20 19.09
CA VAL A 268 -2.96 11.18 18.65
C VAL A 268 -2.45 11.91 17.42
N ALA A 269 -3.14 11.76 16.30
CA ALA A 269 -2.86 12.45 15.06
C ALA A 269 -3.89 13.55 14.81
N ALA A 270 -3.43 14.76 14.60
CA ALA A 270 -4.28 15.91 14.27
C ALA A 270 -3.72 16.73 13.12
N ALA A 271 -4.62 17.45 12.44
CA ALA A 271 -4.26 18.34 11.35
C ALA A 271 -3.51 19.59 11.87
N SER A 272 -3.81 20.05 13.09
CA SER A 272 -3.21 21.24 13.67
C SER A 272 -2.64 20.99 15.08
N GLN A 273 -1.68 21.80 15.48
CA GLN A 273 -1.18 21.81 16.86
C GLN A 273 -2.28 22.22 17.85
N GLN A 274 -3.19 23.09 17.42
CA GLN A 274 -4.32 23.51 18.26
C GLN A 274 -5.22 22.32 18.64
N ASP A 275 -5.48 21.40 17.71
CA ASP A 275 -6.30 20.21 17.97
C ASP A 275 -5.57 19.23 18.90
N LEU A 276 -4.25 19.07 18.74
CA LEU A 276 -3.43 18.28 19.68
C LEU A 276 -3.48 18.87 21.08
N ASP A 277 -3.35 20.17 21.21
CA ASP A 277 -3.40 20.90 22.49
C ASP A 277 -4.79 20.81 23.12
N ALA A 278 -5.85 20.94 22.30
CA ALA A 278 -7.21 20.81 22.77
C ALA A 278 -7.52 19.41 23.31
N PHE A 279 -7.06 18.37 22.60
CA PHE A 279 -7.18 17.00 23.08
C PHE A 279 -6.40 16.80 24.39
N ALA A 280 -5.14 17.24 24.44
CA ALA A 280 -4.28 17.07 25.60
C ALA A 280 -4.82 17.77 26.86
N LYS A 281 -5.50 18.92 26.70
CA LYS A 281 -6.14 19.69 27.80
C LYS A 281 -7.55 19.23 28.16
N ASN A 282 -8.09 18.22 27.47
CA ASN A 282 -9.39 17.66 27.85
C ASN A 282 -9.28 16.94 29.19
N PRO A 283 -10.13 17.23 30.21
CA PRO A 283 -10.00 16.63 31.53
C PRO A 283 -10.09 15.10 31.54
N VAL A 284 -10.88 14.50 30.64
CA VAL A 284 -10.93 13.05 30.52
C VAL A 284 -9.63 12.50 29.93
N ALA A 285 -9.09 13.16 28.89
CA ALA A 285 -7.82 12.78 28.30
C ALA A 285 -6.66 12.91 29.33
N GLU A 286 -6.60 13.99 30.09
CA GLU A 286 -5.62 14.18 31.18
C GLU A 286 -5.70 13.09 32.26
N SER A 287 -6.90 12.55 32.50
CA SER A 287 -7.11 11.49 33.48
C SER A 287 -6.63 10.11 33.04
N LEU A 288 -6.38 9.90 31.73
CA LEU A 288 -5.92 8.61 31.18
C LEU A 288 -4.59 8.19 31.79
N GLY A 289 -4.47 6.92 32.12
CA GLY A 289 -3.26 6.36 32.73
C GLY A 289 -2.03 6.56 31.85
N ALA A 290 -2.16 6.34 30.55
CA ALA A 290 -1.08 6.58 29.59
C ALA A 290 -0.63 8.06 29.56
N VAL A 291 -1.56 9.00 29.54
CA VAL A 291 -1.24 10.44 29.54
C VAL A 291 -0.50 10.83 30.82
N ARG A 292 -0.99 10.39 31.97
CA ARG A 292 -0.34 10.67 33.28
C ARG A 292 1.05 10.08 33.41
N ARG A 293 1.34 8.97 32.74
CA ARG A 293 2.68 8.37 32.70
C ARG A 293 3.62 9.02 31.68
N GLY A 294 3.15 9.93 30.84
CA GLY A 294 3.92 10.48 29.73
C GLY A 294 3.98 9.58 28.50
N ALA A 295 3.12 8.56 28.42
CA ALA A 295 2.99 7.65 27.28
C ALA A 295 1.98 8.17 26.22
N TYR A 296 1.87 9.47 26.09
CA TYR A 296 1.10 10.19 25.06
C TYR A 296 2.04 10.61 23.94
N VAL A 297 1.72 10.22 22.69
CA VAL A 297 2.55 10.48 21.52
C VAL A 297 1.75 11.30 20.49
N PRO A 298 1.94 12.62 20.46
CA PRO A 298 1.31 13.46 19.46
C PRO A 298 2.00 13.33 18.10
N PHE A 299 1.19 13.23 17.04
CA PHE A 299 1.62 13.25 15.64
C PHE A 299 1.06 14.48 14.93
N ASN A 300 1.92 15.27 14.35
CA ASN A 300 1.49 16.26 13.37
C ASN A 300 1.01 15.56 12.09
N TYR A 301 0.40 16.34 11.19
CA TYR A 301 -0.16 15.85 9.93
C TYR A 301 0.83 14.98 9.15
N THR A 302 2.03 15.46 8.86
CA THR A 302 3.07 14.74 8.10
C THR A 302 3.41 13.39 8.73
N THR A 303 3.57 13.34 10.06
CA THR A 303 3.85 12.09 10.77
C THR A 303 2.67 11.12 10.65
N ALA A 304 1.45 11.62 10.78
CA ALA A 304 0.24 10.80 10.63
C ALA A 304 0.12 10.23 9.20
N VAL A 305 0.34 11.06 8.18
CA VAL A 305 0.28 10.65 6.77
C VAL A 305 1.33 9.58 6.45
N SER A 306 2.53 9.67 7.04
CA SER A 306 3.61 8.70 6.78
C SER A 306 3.25 7.26 7.13
N ILE A 307 2.32 7.06 8.09
CA ILE A 307 1.86 5.73 8.53
C ILE A 307 0.45 5.39 8.05
N ALA A 308 -0.38 6.39 7.73
CA ALA A 308 -1.74 6.19 7.24
C ALA A 308 -1.79 5.91 5.73
N PHE A 309 -0.83 6.44 4.97
CA PHE A 309 -0.70 6.25 3.53
C PHE A 309 0.69 5.69 3.20
N PRO A 310 0.96 4.43 3.59
CA PRO A 310 2.31 3.89 3.54
C PRO A 310 2.82 3.71 2.11
N SER A 311 4.01 4.21 1.88
CA SER A 311 4.89 3.91 0.75
C SER A 311 6.25 3.45 1.29
N THR A 312 7.11 2.92 0.43
CA THR A 312 8.48 2.57 0.84
C THR A 312 9.29 3.78 1.30
N LEU A 313 9.02 4.97 0.75
CA LEU A 313 9.67 6.21 1.16
C LEU A 313 9.11 6.71 2.50
N SER A 314 7.78 6.77 2.62
CA SER A 314 7.11 7.25 3.84
C SER A 314 7.43 6.35 5.04
N LEU A 315 7.47 5.03 4.85
CA LEU A 315 7.78 4.06 5.91
C LEU A 315 9.22 4.21 6.43
N ARG A 316 10.19 4.41 5.54
CA ARG A 316 11.58 4.69 5.95
C ARG A 316 11.66 5.97 6.77
N TRP A 317 10.98 7.02 6.33
CA TRP A 317 10.90 8.28 7.05
C TRP A 317 10.20 8.09 8.42
N ALA A 318 9.08 7.37 8.45
CA ALA A 318 8.34 7.08 9.67
C ALA A 318 9.19 6.33 10.70
N MET A 319 10.01 5.37 10.28
CA MET A 319 10.89 4.65 11.21
C MET A 319 11.83 5.63 11.95
N THR A 320 12.31 6.68 11.31
CA THR A 320 13.18 7.67 11.95
C THR A 320 12.45 8.67 12.84
N GLN A 321 11.17 8.96 12.57
CA GLN A 321 10.40 9.99 13.27
C GLN A 321 9.46 9.42 14.35
N VAL A 322 8.90 8.24 14.09
CA VAL A 322 7.86 7.64 14.93
C VAL A 322 8.46 6.73 15.99
N VAL A 323 9.37 5.83 15.60
CA VAL A 323 9.89 4.79 16.50
C VAL A 323 10.59 5.36 17.75
N PRO A 324 11.42 6.41 17.66
CA PRO A 324 12.03 7.01 18.87
C PRO A 324 10.99 7.54 19.86
N LYS A 325 9.90 8.13 19.38
CA LYS A 325 8.81 8.65 20.23
C LYS A 325 8.05 7.50 20.91
N LEU A 326 7.76 6.43 20.15
CA LEU A 326 7.11 5.24 20.69
C LEU A 326 8.00 4.55 21.74
N SER A 327 9.31 4.42 21.47
CA SER A 327 10.30 3.85 22.40
C SER A 327 10.37 4.65 23.70
N ALA A 328 10.36 5.98 23.62
CA ALA A 328 10.32 6.83 24.81
C ALA A 328 9.03 6.62 25.61
N ALA A 329 7.87 6.61 24.92
CA ALA A 329 6.57 6.39 25.57
C ALA A 329 6.42 4.99 26.17
N ALA A 330 7.06 3.97 25.59
CA ALA A 330 7.03 2.61 26.12
C ALA A 330 7.80 2.44 27.43
N LYS A 331 8.72 3.37 27.74
CA LYS A 331 9.55 3.40 28.94
C LYS A 331 8.99 4.28 30.06
N ALA A 332 7.96 5.08 29.75
CA ALA A 332 7.23 5.91 30.68
C ALA A 332 6.21 5.07 31.49
#